data_f7491d14f2109f91afc6ebb6f6e50e22
#
_entry.id   f7491d14f2109f91afc6ebb6f6e50e22
#
_cell.length_a   1.000
_cell.length_b   1.000
_cell.length_c   1.000
_cell.angle_alpha   90.00
_cell.angle_beta   90.00
_cell.angle_gamma   90.00
#
_symmetry.space_group_name_H-M   'P 1'
#
loop_
_entity.id
_entity.type
_entity.pdbx_description
1 polymer ?
#
loop_
_entity_poly.entity_id
_entity_poly.type
_entity_poly.pdbx_seq_one_letter_code
_entity_poly.pdbx_strand_id
1 'polypeptide(L)'
;NRDGLAQHVLIRNRGTSSMPCLLAFHTAINAPFAPESTADDCVARITIGERWEMSDRMLPTGEFQSLTAEEERLRTSGVNPYFAPMDNHYTAVPQNGRNRMELTDTRLGKTLVYDVGNSYKQWMVWNNKASRKFFCPEPQINLVNAPNVNLPADDIGLFGLAPGDIWEATSRLYLKG
;
A
#
# COMPACT_ATOMS: atom_id res chain seq x y z
N ASN A 1 8.21 -5.23 20.23
CA ASN A 1 7.63 -5.52 21.53
C ASN A 1 6.27 -6.22 21.36
N ARG A 2 5.54 -6.51 22.44
CA ARG A 2 4.22 -7.18 22.37
C ARG A 2 3.15 -6.36 21.63
N ASP A 3 3.38 -5.06 21.43
CA ASP A 3 2.44 -4.13 20.77
C ASP A 3 2.70 -3.99 19.26
N GLY A 4 3.62 -4.80 18.73
CA GLY A 4 3.99 -4.82 17.31
C GLY A 4 5.27 -4.03 16.98
N LEU A 5 5.43 -3.74 15.69
CA LEU A 5 6.53 -2.96 15.12
C LEU A 5 6.03 -1.56 14.76
N ALA A 6 6.79 -0.54 15.16
CA ALA A 6 6.63 0.82 14.65
C ALA A 6 7.80 1.16 13.73
N GLN A 7 7.49 1.67 12.55
CA GLN A 7 8.45 2.17 11.58
C GLN A 7 8.29 3.68 11.48
N HIS A 8 9.28 4.43 11.93
CA HIS A 8 9.35 5.87 11.78
C HIS A 8 10.31 6.22 10.65
N VAL A 9 9.86 7.04 9.71
CA VAL A 9 10.65 7.51 8.57
C VAL A 9 10.73 9.02 8.64
N LEU A 10 11.94 9.53 8.46
CA LEU A 10 12.23 10.96 8.39
C LEU A 10 13.10 11.22 7.16
N ILE A 11 12.63 12.10 6.27
CA ILE A 11 13.37 12.58 5.11
C ILE A 11 13.64 14.06 5.30
N ARG A 12 14.89 14.45 5.25
CA ARG A 12 15.30 15.85 5.40
C ARG A 12 16.09 16.33 4.19
N ASN A 13 15.69 17.45 3.63
CA ASN A 13 16.52 18.13 2.63
C ASN A 13 17.68 18.88 3.31
N ARG A 14 18.90 18.41 3.10
CA ARG A 14 20.15 19.05 3.58
C ARG A 14 20.86 19.84 2.49
N GLY A 15 20.28 19.93 1.30
CA GLY A 15 20.81 20.67 0.17
C GLY A 15 20.48 22.16 0.22
N THR A 16 20.84 22.87 -0.84
CA THR A 16 20.60 24.32 -1.02
C THR A 16 19.49 24.61 -2.04
N SER A 17 18.90 23.58 -2.65
CA SER A 17 17.77 23.67 -3.59
C SER A 17 16.64 22.72 -3.19
N SER A 18 15.46 22.89 -3.78
CA SER A 18 14.34 21.97 -3.56
C SER A 18 14.72 20.54 -4.00
N MET A 19 14.32 19.56 -3.20
CA MET A 19 14.58 18.14 -3.41
C MET A 19 13.25 17.41 -3.61
N PRO A 20 13.05 16.59 -4.67
CA PRO A 20 11.86 15.79 -4.79
C PRO A 20 11.78 14.78 -3.64
N CYS A 21 10.59 14.61 -3.07
CA CYS A 21 10.34 13.66 -2.00
C CYS A 21 9.56 12.47 -2.55
N LEU A 22 10.27 11.40 -2.88
CA LEU A 22 9.72 10.18 -3.48
C LEU A 22 10.04 8.99 -2.58
N LEU A 23 9.03 8.25 -2.13
CA LEU A 23 9.20 7.11 -1.24
C LEU A 23 8.14 6.05 -1.46
N ALA A 24 8.57 4.80 -1.48
CA ALA A 24 7.72 3.62 -1.46
C ALA A 24 8.35 2.55 -0.56
N PHE A 25 7.52 1.69 0.03
CA PHE A 25 7.98 0.50 0.75
C PHE A 25 7.46 -0.75 0.06
N HIS A 26 8.36 -1.67 -0.25
CA HIS A 26 8.02 -3.01 -0.75
C HIS A 26 7.86 -3.96 0.44
N THR A 27 6.77 -3.80 1.18
CA THR A 27 6.47 -4.59 2.37
C THR A 27 5.92 -5.95 1.98
N ALA A 28 6.69 -7.01 2.20
CA ALA A 28 6.26 -8.38 1.97
C ALA A 28 5.78 -9.02 3.29
N ILE A 29 4.58 -9.59 3.27
CA ILE A 29 3.96 -10.26 4.41
C ILE A 29 3.69 -11.71 4.03
N ASN A 30 4.13 -12.66 4.86
CA ASN A 30 3.73 -14.05 4.69
C ASN A 30 2.21 -14.18 4.79
N ALA A 31 1.60 -14.83 3.82
CA ALA A 31 0.17 -15.11 3.80
C ALA A 31 -0.07 -16.56 3.31
N PRO A 32 -0.28 -17.49 4.26
CA PRO A 32 -0.59 -17.27 5.68
C PRO A 32 0.63 -16.83 6.50
N PHE A 33 0.37 -16.13 7.61
CA PHE A 33 1.41 -15.72 8.56
C PHE A 33 1.57 -16.69 9.75
N ALA A 34 0.72 -17.70 9.83
CA ALA A 34 0.80 -18.75 10.83
C ALA A 34 1.09 -20.10 10.19
N PRO A 35 1.93 -20.95 10.81
CA PRO A 35 2.36 -22.22 10.24
C PRO A 35 1.24 -23.25 10.11
N GLU A 36 0.18 -23.14 10.93
CA GLU A 36 -0.96 -24.08 10.92
C GLU A 36 -2.03 -23.71 9.88
N SER A 37 -1.93 -22.52 9.30
CA SER A 37 -2.90 -21.99 8.34
C SER A 37 -2.45 -22.19 6.92
N THR A 38 -3.41 -22.12 6.00
CA THR A 38 -3.21 -22.21 4.56
C THR A 38 -3.52 -20.87 3.89
N ALA A 39 -3.16 -20.71 2.63
CA ALA A 39 -3.50 -19.52 1.87
C ALA A 39 -5.03 -19.32 1.75
N ASP A 40 -5.83 -20.38 1.85
CA ASP A 40 -7.30 -20.29 1.80
C ASP A 40 -7.91 -19.71 3.08
N ASP A 41 -7.17 -19.73 4.19
CA ASP A 41 -7.57 -19.13 5.46
C ASP A 41 -7.33 -17.61 5.50
N CYS A 42 -6.72 -17.03 4.45
CA CYS A 42 -6.35 -15.63 4.39
C CYS A 42 -7.44 -14.75 3.77
N VAL A 43 -7.78 -13.67 4.44
CA VAL A 43 -8.65 -12.60 3.92
C VAL A 43 -7.95 -11.26 4.09
N ALA A 44 -7.69 -10.58 2.97
CA ALA A 44 -7.06 -9.26 2.96
C ALA A 44 -8.10 -8.16 2.70
N ARG A 45 -7.91 -7.02 3.36
CA ARG A 45 -8.63 -5.76 3.11
C ARG A 45 -7.63 -4.62 3.10
N ILE A 46 -7.71 -3.74 2.10
CA ILE A 46 -6.81 -2.58 1.95
C ILE A 46 -7.64 -1.34 1.63
N THR A 47 -7.23 -0.19 2.15
CA THR A 47 -7.86 1.11 1.87
C THR A 47 -7.45 1.63 0.47
N ILE A 48 -7.65 0.81 -0.55
CA ILE A 48 -7.47 1.20 -1.95
C ILE A 48 -8.65 2.05 -2.42
N GLY A 49 -8.37 2.95 -3.36
CA GLY A 49 -9.36 3.73 -4.09
C GLY A 49 -9.50 3.24 -5.53
N GLU A 50 -9.23 4.12 -6.48
CA GLU A 50 -9.28 3.82 -7.90
C GLU A 50 -8.00 3.11 -8.37
N ARG A 51 -8.14 2.25 -9.36
CA ARG A 51 -7.02 1.53 -9.96
C ARG A 51 -6.44 2.34 -11.11
N TRP A 52 -5.13 2.55 -11.09
CA TRP A 52 -4.43 3.16 -12.21
C TRP A 52 -4.33 2.23 -13.41
N GLU A 53 -4.58 2.75 -14.60
CA GLU A 53 -4.25 2.06 -15.84
C GLU A 53 -2.74 2.05 -16.03
N MET A 54 -2.20 0.88 -16.40
CA MET A 54 -0.78 0.69 -16.63
C MET A 54 -0.50 0.38 -18.09
N SER A 55 0.53 1.04 -18.65
CA SER A 55 1.03 0.72 -19.98
C SER A 55 1.76 -0.64 -20.01
N ASP A 56 2.10 -1.13 -21.22
CA ASP A 56 2.91 -2.36 -21.40
C ASP A 56 4.27 -2.30 -20.68
N ARG A 57 4.75 -1.11 -20.36
CA ARG A 57 5.99 -0.88 -19.60
C ARG A 57 5.78 -0.86 -18.08
N MET A 58 4.59 -1.18 -17.60
CA MET A 58 4.20 -1.10 -16.18
C MET A 58 4.37 0.32 -15.61
N LEU A 59 4.07 1.34 -16.41
CA LEU A 59 4.03 2.73 -15.98
C LEU A 59 2.60 3.27 -16.08
N PRO A 60 2.15 4.09 -15.11
CA PRO A 60 0.82 4.70 -15.17
C PRO A 60 0.62 5.53 -16.41
N THR A 61 -0.55 5.39 -17.06
CA THR A 61 -0.93 6.21 -18.23
C THR A 61 -1.48 7.58 -17.82
N GLY A 62 -1.95 7.70 -16.58
CA GLY A 62 -2.67 8.87 -16.06
C GLY A 62 -4.18 8.66 -16.03
N GLU A 63 -4.67 7.54 -16.53
CA GLU A 63 -6.08 7.17 -16.56
C GLU A 63 -6.38 6.11 -15.47
N PHE A 64 -7.68 5.91 -15.19
CA PHE A 64 -8.13 4.89 -14.26
C PHE A 64 -8.82 3.74 -14.99
N GLN A 65 -8.69 2.55 -14.41
CA GLN A 65 -9.46 1.37 -14.79
C GLN A 65 -10.53 1.08 -13.74
N SER A 66 -11.66 0.52 -14.18
CA SER A 66 -12.70 0.02 -13.25
C SER A 66 -12.15 -1.10 -12.37
N LEU A 67 -12.51 -1.08 -11.10
CA LEU A 67 -12.19 -2.18 -10.19
C LEU A 67 -12.98 -3.43 -10.59
N THR A 68 -12.36 -4.60 -10.44
CA THR A 68 -13.07 -5.88 -10.52
C THR A 68 -13.94 -6.08 -9.27
N ALA A 69 -14.86 -7.05 -9.29
CA ALA A 69 -15.66 -7.38 -8.12
C ALA A 69 -14.81 -7.83 -6.92
N GLU A 70 -13.69 -8.48 -7.17
CA GLU A 70 -12.71 -8.90 -6.17
C GLU A 70 -11.96 -7.70 -5.56
N GLU A 71 -11.56 -6.74 -6.38
CA GLU A 71 -10.91 -5.50 -5.91
C GLU A 71 -11.89 -4.64 -5.10
N GLU A 72 -13.18 -4.63 -5.47
CA GLU A 72 -14.21 -4.00 -4.64
C GLU A 72 -14.33 -4.69 -3.26
N ARG A 73 -14.24 -6.02 -3.21
CA ARG A 73 -14.19 -6.73 -1.94
C ARG A 73 -12.90 -6.46 -1.17
N LEU A 74 -11.76 -6.38 -1.86
CA LEU A 74 -10.47 -6.02 -1.23
C LEU A 74 -10.57 -4.67 -0.52
N ARG A 75 -11.28 -3.72 -1.12
CA ARG A 75 -11.52 -2.38 -0.54
C ARG A 75 -12.53 -2.39 0.62
N THR A 76 -13.53 -3.25 0.61
CA THR A 76 -14.71 -3.20 1.49
C THR A 76 -14.76 -4.33 2.52
N SER A 77 -15.18 -5.52 2.10
CA SER A 77 -15.46 -6.67 2.98
C SER A 77 -14.27 -7.61 3.19
N GLY A 78 -13.25 -7.48 2.36
CA GLY A 78 -12.12 -8.39 2.30
C GLY A 78 -12.31 -9.52 1.28
N VAL A 79 -11.19 -10.03 0.78
CA VAL A 79 -11.12 -11.13 -0.17
C VAL A 79 -9.81 -11.90 0.03
N ASN A 80 -9.74 -13.13 -0.43
CA ASN A 80 -8.47 -13.88 -0.44
C ASN A 80 -7.42 -13.10 -1.26
N PRO A 81 -6.20 -12.83 -0.74
CA PRO A 81 -5.19 -12.02 -1.44
C PRO A 81 -4.64 -12.65 -2.72
N TYR A 82 -5.04 -13.89 -3.03
CA TYR A 82 -4.63 -14.64 -4.22
C TYR A 82 -5.77 -14.87 -5.21
N PHE A 83 -6.81 -14.05 -5.18
CA PHE A 83 -7.98 -14.17 -6.08
C PHE A 83 -7.61 -14.05 -7.56
N ALA A 84 -6.55 -13.33 -7.87
CA ALA A 84 -5.96 -13.18 -9.20
C ALA A 84 -4.47 -12.84 -9.08
N PRO A 85 -3.66 -13.00 -10.13
CA PRO A 85 -2.35 -12.36 -10.23
C PRO A 85 -2.49 -10.83 -10.11
N MET A 86 -1.73 -10.22 -9.20
CA MET A 86 -1.75 -8.77 -8.97
C MET A 86 -0.35 -8.18 -9.09
N ASP A 87 -0.27 -7.07 -9.79
CA ASP A 87 0.83 -6.12 -9.88
C ASP A 87 0.20 -4.76 -10.20
N ASN A 88 -0.66 -4.31 -9.29
CA ASN A 88 -1.63 -3.26 -9.55
C ASN A 88 -1.38 -2.04 -8.66
N HIS A 89 -1.53 -0.86 -9.23
CA HIS A 89 -1.43 0.41 -8.52
C HIS A 89 -2.81 1.02 -8.29
N TYR A 90 -3.00 1.60 -7.11
CA TYR A 90 -4.27 2.22 -6.68
C TYR A 90 -4.00 3.54 -5.97
N THR A 91 -4.96 4.45 -6.03
CA THR A 91 -5.01 5.55 -5.07
C THR A 91 -5.28 5.01 -3.67
N ALA A 92 -4.87 5.74 -2.63
CA ALA A 92 -5.21 5.43 -1.25
C ALA A 92 -6.43 6.25 -0.81
N VAL A 93 -7.43 5.57 -0.23
CA VAL A 93 -8.64 6.22 0.34
C VAL A 93 -8.69 5.92 1.83
N PRO A 94 -8.22 6.84 2.69
CA PRO A 94 -8.19 6.64 4.13
C PRO A 94 -9.58 6.37 4.71
N GLN A 95 -9.70 5.33 5.53
CA GLN A 95 -10.90 5.05 6.31
C GLN A 95 -10.65 5.44 7.76
N ASN A 96 -11.56 6.25 8.33
CA ASN A 96 -11.39 6.87 9.65
C ASN A 96 -10.05 7.63 9.77
N GLY A 97 -9.67 8.36 8.74
CA GLY A 97 -8.44 9.16 8.68
C GLY A 97 -7.14 8.37 8.59
N ARG A 98 -7.20 7.06 8.29
CA ARG A 98 -6.00 6.21 8.21
C ARG A 98 -6.03 5.26 7.02
N ASN A 99 -4.90 5.12 6.36
CA ASN A 99 -4.66 4.07 5.38
C ASN A 99 -4.15 2.82 6.09
N ARG A 100 -4.71 1.68 5.73
CA ARG A 100 -4.30 0.41 6.31
C ARG A 100 -4.53 -0.77 5.38
N MET A 101 -3.75 -1.81 5.60
CA MET A 101 -4.01 -3.17 5.18
C MET A 101 -4.33 -4.00 6.42
N GLU A 102 -5.34 -4.86 6.31
CA GLU A 102 -5.70 -5.88 7.29
C GLU A 102 -5.64 -7.23 6.61
N LEU A 103 -4.85 -8.16 7.16
CA LEU A 103 -4.76 -9.55 6.72
C LEU A 103 -5.28 -10.42 7.86
N THR A 104 -6.47 -10.97 7.69
CA THR A 104 -7.10 -11.86 8.66
C THR A 104 -6.80 -13.31 8.33
N ASP A 105 -6.29 -14.03 9.31
CA ASP A 105 -6.26 -15.48 9.33
C ASP A 105 -7.56 -15.98 9.98
N THR A 106 -8.46 -16.53 9.16
CA THR A 106 -9.81 -16.93 9.62
C THR A 106 -9.77 -18.17 10.48
N ARG A 107 -8.75 -19.03 10.35
CA ARG A 107 -8.55 -20.22 11.17
C ARG A 107 -8.14 -19.85 12.59
N LEU A 108 -7.24 -18.88 12.73
CA LEU A 108 -6.77 -18.41 14.03
C LEU A 108 -7.66 -17.33 14.66
N GLY A 109 -8.52 -16.69 13.88
CA GLY A 109 -9.27 -15.51 14.31
C GLY A 109 -8.38 -14.31 14.64
N LYS A 110 -7.19 -14.20 13.99
CA LYS A 110 -6.23 -13.11 14.19
C LYS A 110 -6.11 -12.26 12.94
N THR A 111 -5.94 -10.97 13.13
CA THR A 111 -5.72 -10.02 12.03
C THR A 111 -4.38 -9.32 12.20
N LEU A 112 -3.52 -9.41 11.19
CA LEU A 112 -2.34 -8.59 11.05
C LEU A 112 -2.75 -7.25 10.43
N VAL A 113 -2.47 -6.17 11.12
CA VAL A 113 -2.79 -4.80 10.66
C VAL A 113 -1.50 -4.09 10.30
N TYR A 114 -1.42 -3.61 9.06
CA TYR A 114 -0.39 -2.65 8.64
C TYR A 114 -1.06 -1.28 8.49
N ASP A 115 -0.92 -0.46 9.53
CA ASP A 115 -1.46 0.89 9.59
C ASP A 115 -0.37 1.88 9.20
N VAL A 116 -0.55 2.54 8.05
CA VAL A 116 0.45 3.47 7.49
C VAL A 116 0.05 4.95 7.67
N GLY A 117 -1.02 5.23 8.40
CA GLY A 117 -1.48 6.61 8.62
C GLY A 117 -2.13 7.20 7.37
N ASN A 118 -1.95 8.50 7.15
CA ASN A 118 -2.57 9.24 6.03
C ASN A 118 -1.56 9.93 5.11
N SER A 119 -0.28 9.76 5.37
CA SER A 119 0.79 10.41 4.59
C SER A 119 1.07 9.72 3.26
N TYR A 120 0.65 8.48 3.10
CA TYR A 120 0.81 7.71 1.86
C TYR A 120 -0.43 7.91 0.99
N LYS A 121 -0.22 8.24 -0.29
CA LYS A 121 -1.29 8.59 -1.25
C LYS A 121 -1.64 7.47 -2.21
N GLN A 122 -0.77 6.46 -2.31
CA GLN A 122 -0.91 5.35 -3.25
C GLN A 122 -0.68 4.02 -2.55
N TRP A 123 -1.25 2.98 -3.12
CA TRP A 123 -0.97 1.59 -2.83
C TRP A 123 -0.52 0.87 -4.09
N MET A 124 0.59 0.14 -4.02
CA MET A 124 0.85 -0.94 -4.95
C MET A 124 0.53 -2.26 -4.26
N VAL A 125 -0.06 -3.19 -4.98
CA VAL A 125 -0.41 -4.52 -4.45
C VAL A 125 0.14 -5.58 -5.38
N TRP A 126 1.07 -6.38 -4.86
CA TRP A 126 1.71 -7.45 -5.60
C TRP A 126 1.61 -8.79 -4.85
N ASN A 127 1.37 -9.90 -5.56
CA ASN A 127 1.21 -11.22 -4.96
C ASN A 127 1.98 -12.34 -5.69
N ASN A 128 3.02 -11.96 -6.44
CA ASN A 128 3.86 -12.89 -7.18
C ASN A 128 3.04 -13.90 -8.02
N LYS A 129 2.17 -13.37 -8.90
CA LYS A 129 1.29 -14.18 -9.77
C LYS A 129 0.40 -15.16 -8.99
N ALA A 130 -0.11 -14.74 -7.84
CA ALA A 130 -0.92 -15.53 -6.91
C ALA A 130 -0.20 -16.78 -6.40
N SER A 131 1.09 -16.68 -6.09
CA SER A 131 1.94 -17.81 -5.67
C SER A 131 1.56 -18.44 -4.33
N ARG A 132 0.65 -17.83 -3.58
CA ARG A 132 0.09 -18.31 -2.29
C ARG A 132 1.12 -18.44 -1.16
N LYS A 133 2.19 -17.65 -1.22
CA LYS A 133 3.28 -17.66 -0.23
C LYS A 133 3.38 -16.35 0.54
N PHE A 134 3.24 -15.25 -0.17
CA PHE A 134 3.36 -13.90 0.41
C PHE A 134 2.50 -12.91 -0.39
N PHE A 135 2.28 -11.78 0.24
CA PHE A 135 1.44 -10.70 -0.27
C PHE A 135 2.13 -9.37 0.07
N CYS A 136 2.23 -8.48 -0.89
CA CYS A 136 2.92 -7.21 -0.75
C CYS A 136 1.95 -6.04 -0.85
N PRO A 137 1.46 -5.51 0.29
CA PRO A 137 0.77 -4.23 0.36
C PRO A 137 1.83 -3.13 0.50
N GLU A 138 2.03 -2.33 -0.53
CA GLU A 138 3.14 -1.41 -0.66
C GLU A 138 2.64 0.04 -0.59
N PRO A 139 2.75 0.72 0.56
CA PRO A 139 2.37 2.12 0.67
C PRO A 139 3.40 3.00 -0.03
N GLN A 140 2.92 3.97 -0.80
CA GLN A 140 3.73 4.92 -1.54
C GLN A 140 3.23 6.35 -1.28
N ILE A 141 4.13 7.32 -1.14
CA ILE A 141 3.73 8.73 -0.98
C ILE A 141 3.33 9.35 -2.32
N ASN A 142 3.86 8.82 -3.42
CA ASN A 142 3.63 9.30 -4.78
C ASN A 142 3.33 8.14 -5.73
N LEU A 143 2.67 8.45 -6.83
CA LEU A 143 2.49 7.53 -7.95
C LEU A 143 3.85 7.15 -8.55
N VAL A 144 3.99 5.92 -8.99
CA VAL A 144 5.18 5.49 -9.75
C VAL A 144 5.34 6.38 -10.98
N ASN A 145 6.57 6.78 -11.27
CA ASN A 145 6.90 7.68 -12.38
C ASN A 145 6.21 9.06 -12.30
N ALA A 146 5.75 9.49 -11.13
CA ALA A 146 5.02 10.74 -10.93
C ALA A 146 5.63 11.96 -11.64
N PRO A 147 6.98 12.18 -11.71
CA PRO A 147 7.54 13.33 -12.40
C PRO A 147 7.25 13.38 -13.92
N ASN A 148 6.84 12.27 -14.51
CA ASN A 148 6.55 12.16 -15.95
C ASN A 148 5.06 11.95 -16.25
N VAL A 149 4.21 12.00 -15.23
CA VAL A 149 2.75 11.88 -15.38
C VAL A 149 2.15 13.28 -15.41
N ASN A 150 1.37 13.58 -16.44
CA ASN A 150 0.77 14.91 -16.63
C ASN A 150 -0.58 15.02 -15.87
N LEU A 151 -0.51 15.01 -14.55
CA LEU A 151 -1.65 15.19 -13.64
C LEU A 151 -1.29 16.20 -12.55
N PRO A 152 -2.30 16.78 -11.84
CA PRO A 152 -2.03 17.65 -10.70
C PRO A 152 -1.13 16.98 -9.67
N ALA A 153 -0.13 17.70 -9.20
CA ALA A 153 0.88 17.16 -8.28
C ALA A 153 0.26 16.55 -7.01
N ASP A 154 -0.79 17.17 -6.48
CA ASP A 154 -1.49 16.69 -5.27
C ASP A 154 -2.19 15.35 -5.49
N ASP A 155 -2.74 15.10 -6.69
CA ASP A 155 -3.45 13.85 -7.03
C ASP A 155 -2.49 12.66 -7.10
N ILE A 156 -1.27 12.90 -7.57
CA ILE A 156 -0.23 11.88 -7.71
C ILE A 156 0.79 11.88 -6.56
N GLY A 157 0.61 12.74 -5.55
CA GLY A 157 1.48 12.85 -4.39
C GLY A 157 2.88 13.38 -4.70
N LEU A 158 3.03 14.14 -5.79
CA LEU A 158 4.33 14.70 -6.19
C LEU A 158 4.57 16.04 -5.48
N PHE A 159 5.61 16.09 -4.67
CA PHE A 159 6.03 17.32 -3.99
C PHE A 159 7.54 17.36 -3.78
N GLY A 160 8.04 18.54 -3.43
CA GLY A 160 9.44 18.77 -3.07
C GLY A 160 9.56 19.28 -1.64
N LEU A 161 10.72 19.04 -1.05
CA LEU A 161 11.13 19.62 0.22
C LEU A 161 12.07 20.80 -0.06
N ALA A 162 11.75 21.97 0.46
CA ALA A 162 12.67 23.12 0.43
C ALA A 162 13.92 22.82 1.27
N PRO A 163 15.02 23.59 1.10
CA PRO A 163 16.18 23.46 1.96
C PRO A 163 15.85 23.55 3.44
N GLY A 164 16.23 22.54 4.21
CA GLY A 164 15.95 22.42 5.64
C GLY A 164 14.64 21.73 6.00
N ASP A 165 13.70 21.59 5.06
CA ASP A 165 12.40 20.96 5.31
C ASP A 165 12.55 19.46 5.63
N ILE A 166 11.55 18.96 6.36
CA ILE A 166 11.43 17.57 6.79
C ILE A 166 10.05 17.05 6.40
N TRP A 167 10.03 15.83 5.85
CA TRP A 167 8.84 14.99 5.78
C TRP A 167 9.02 13.82 6.73
N GLU A 168 7.95 13.47 7.46
CA GLU A 168 7.99 12.32 8.35
C GLU A 168 6.65 11.57 8.37
N ALA A 169 6.73 10.26 8.62
CA ALA A 169 5.57 9.40 8.84
C ALA A 169 5.92 8.24 9.76
N THR A 170 4.90 7.75 10.46
CA THR A 170 5.02 6.54 11.28
C THR A 170 3.98 5.53 10.84
N SER A 171 4.45 4.33 10.49
CA SER A 171 3.63 3.15 10.22
C SER A 171 3.70 2.18 11.38
N ARG A 172 2.67 1.35 11.54
CA ARG A 172 2.62 0.31 12.58
C ARG A 172 2.18 -1.02 11.97
N LEU A 173 2.85 -2.09 12.39
CA LEU A 173 2.48 -3.46 12.07
C LEU A 173 2.20 -4.20 13.38
N TYR A 174 0.96 -4.67 13.58
CA TYR A 174 0.55 -5.30 14.82
C TYR A 174 -0.55 -6.34 14.60
N LEU A 175 -0.70 -7.24 15.56
CA LEU A 175 -1.79 -8.22 15.60
C LEU A 175 -2.94 -7.71 16.47
N LYS A 176 -4.17 -7.97 16.04
CA LYS A 176 -5.41 -7.79 16.81
C LYS A 176 -6.28 -9.06 16.75
N GLY A 177 -7.17 -9.20 17.70
CA GLY A 177 -8.10 -10.33 17.85
C GLY A 177 -7.65 -11.35 18.85
#